data_92b1f3d48093483ec7748c809293b19c
#
_entry.id   92b1f3d48093483ec7748c809293b19c
#
_cell.length_a   1.000
_cell.length_b   1.000
_cell.length_c   1.000
_cell.angle_alpha   90.00
_cell.angle_beta   90.00
_cell.angle_gamma   90.00
#
_symmetry.space_group_name_H-M   'P 1'
#
loop_
_entity.id
_entity.type
_entity.pdbx_description
1 polymer ?
#
loop_
_entity_poly.entity_id
_entity_poly.type
_entity_poly.pdbx_seq_one_letter_code
_entity_poly.pdbx_strand_id
1 'polypeptide(L)'
;FLEFWNQPKNCPDVITGWNIRFFDIPYIINRIRNLFGPPIPDPSKTDQSDLRKPFKCILSPWGWARAEYIVIKGKNETKFFIYGIAQLDYTELFKKFAFVGPQESYSLNNIAHTILGERKLSYDEYGDLNTLYKKDHQKFIDYNIKDVDLVDRLEEKMGLITLAMTMAYKGGVNYNDVMGTTAIWDSIIYRELTKKKIVPWYNERNKFYSKIAGGYVKPVKPGIYDWVVSFDLNSLYPNIIVQNNVSPETITQEKLHRDAVPVN
;
A
#
# COMPACT_ATOMS: atom_id res chain seq x y z
N PHE A 1 24.20 7.67 -12.30
CA PHE A 1 22.87 7.13 -11.99
C PHE A 1 21.82 7.55 -13.03
N LEU A 2 21.60 8.85 -13.27
CA LEU A 2 20.59 9.33 -14.23
C LEU A 2 20.85 8.89 -15.67
N GLU A 3 22.11 8.86 -16.10
CA GLU A 3 22.49 8.35 -17.42
C GLU A 3 22.13 6.87 -17.58
N PHE A 4 22.34 6.07 -16.55
CA PHE A 4 21.92 4.67 -16.53
C PHE A 4 20.39 4.53 -16.52
N TRP A 5 19.73 5.25 -15.61
CA TRP A 5 18.27 5.20 -15.42
C TRP A 5 17.48 5.59 -16.66
N ASN A 6 17.89 6.66 -17.35
CA ASN A 6 17.17 7.19 -18.51
C ASN A 6 17.41 6.42 -19.82
N GLN A 7 18.25 5.38 -19.81
CA GLN A 7 18.33 4.48 -20.98
C GLN A 7 17.05 3.67 -21.08
N PRO A 8 16.41 3.56 -22.26
CA PRO A 8 15.15 2.82 -22.42
C PRO A 8 15.16 1.39 -21.88
N LYS A 9 16.31 0.71 -21.98
CA LYS A 9 16.48 -0.67 -21.47
C LYS A 9 16.60 -0.77 -19.95
N ASN A 10 16.91 0.31 -19.26
CA ASN A 10 17.17 0.36 -17.81
C ASN A 10 16.06 1.08 -17.05
N CYS A 11 15.19 1.84 -17.74
CA CYS A 11 14.06 2.51 -17.10
C CYS A 11 13.07 1.45 -16.61
N PRO A 12 12.82 1.34 -15.30
CA PRO A 12 11.96 0.29 -14.77
C PRO A 12 10.47 0.64 -14.93
N ASP A 13 9.65 -0.36 -15.17
CA ASP A 13 8.19 -0.24 -15.08
C ASP A 13 7.72 -0.34 -13.62
N VAL A 14 8.46 -1.07 -12.79
CA VAL A 14 8.18 -1.29 -11.38
C VAL A 14 9.45 -1.09 -10.56
N ILE A 15 9.33 -0.37 -9.46
CA ILE A 15 10.38 -0.23 -8.45
C ILE A 15 9.90 -0.89 -7.17
N THR A 16 10.79 -1.67 -6.57
CA THR A 16 10.56 -2.29 -5.27
C THR A 16 11.75 -2.11 -4.35
N GLY A 17 11.56 -2.40 -3.09
CA GLY A 17 12.57 -2.37 -2.04
C GLY A 17 11.90 -2.21 -0.67
N TRP A 18 12.69 -2.23 0.39
CA TRP A 18 12.19 -2.15 1.75
C TRP A 18 12.01 -0.69 2.20
N ASN A 19 10.76 -0.26 2.38
CA ASN A 19 10.40 1.11 2.79
C ASN A 19 10.84 2.21 1.80
N ILE A 20 10.87 1.88 0.51
CA ILE A 20 11.32 2.81 -0.55
C ILE A 20 10.45 4.06 -0.65
N ARG A 21 9.17 3.93 -0.34
CA ARG A 21 8.17 5.00 -0.49
C ARG A 21 8.42 6.18 0.42
N PHE A 22 8.97 5.92 1.62
CA PHE A 22 9.23 6.94 2.64
C PHE A 22 10.70 7.28 2.83
N PHE A 23 11.62 6.50 2.26
CA PHE A 23 13.05 6.73 2.40
C PHE A 23 13.74 6.95 1.05
N ASP A 24 13.86 5.91 0.22
CA ASP A 24 14.70 5.97 -0.99
C ASP A 24 14.16 6.94 -2.04
N ILE A 25 12.88 6.84 -2.39
CA ILE A 25 12.27 7.69 -3.40
C ILE A 25 12.28 9.17 -2.99
N PRO A 26 11.86 9.55 -1.77
CA PRO A 26 11.99 10.94 -1.31
C PRO A 26 13.44 11.43 -1.30
N TYR A 27 14.39 10.59 -0.87
CA TYR A 27 15.80 10.95 -0.88
C TYR A 27 16.30 11.26 -2.30
N ILE A 28 16.07 10.34 -3.24
CA ILE A 28 16.53 10.49 -4.63
C ILE A 28 15.91 11.74 -5.28
N ILE A 29 14.60 11.93 -5.13
CA ILE A 29 13.91 13.08 -5.69
C ILE A 29 14.43 14.39 -5.09
N ASN A 30 14.60 14.46 -3.77
CA ASN A 30 15.16 15.64 -3.11
C ASN A 30 16.64 15.89 -3.52
N ARG A 31 17.43 14.83 -3.69
CA ARG A 31 18.80 14.93 -4.15
C ARG A 31 18.89 15.48 -5.58
N ILE A 32 18.05 15.00 -6.48
CA ILE A 32 17.94 15.50 -7.86
C ILE A 32 17.55 16.97 -7.85
N ARG A 33 16.57 17.36 -7.04
CA ARG A 33 16.18 18.75 -6.86
C ARG A 33 17.35 19.64 -6.45
N ASN A 34 18.14 19.20 -5.47
CA ASN A 34 19.25 19.98 -4.96
C ASN A 34 20.40 20.12 -5.96
N LEU A 35 20.57 19.17 -6.87
CA LEU A 35 21.66 19.16 -7.85
C LEU A 35 21.31 19.87 -9.17
N PHE A 36 20.08 19.74 -9.62
CA PHE A 36 19.69 20.14 -10.97
C PHE A 36 18.62 21.25 -11.00
N GLY A 37 18.08 21.66 -9.82
CA GLY A 37 17.06 22.71 -9.64
C GLY A 37 16.13 22.94 -10.81
N PRO A 38 15.11 23.68 -10.67
CA PRO A 38 14.07 23.80 -9.71
C PRO A 38 12.94 22.83 -9.96
N PRO A 39 11.95 22.93 -9.37
CA PRO A 39 11.55 22.81 -8.02
C PRO A 39 10.43 21.83 -7.88
N ILE A 40 10.66 20.84 -7.11
CA ILE A 40 9.51 20.25 -6.44
C ILE A 40 9.03 21.33 -5.47
N PRO A 41 7.74 21.67 -5.45
CA PRO A 41 7.24 22.64 -4.48
C PRO A 41 7.66 22.23 -3.07
N ASP A 42 8.23 23.16 -2.30
CA ASP A 42 8.59 22.90 -0.92
C ASP A 42 7.30 22.67 -0.12
N PRO A 43 7.12 21.47 0.49
CA PRO A 43 5.89 21.14 1.22
C PRO A 43 5.57 22.11 2.33
N SER A 44 6.59 22.66 2.97
CA SER A 44 6.40 23.59 4.09
C SER A 44 5.94 24.98 3.65
N LYS A 45 6.02 25.29 2.36
CA LYS A 45 5.77 26.64 1.81
C LYS A 45 4.67 26.68 0.76
N THR A 46 4.08 25.53 0.41
CA THR A 46 3.13 25.42 -0.68
C THR A 46 1.78 24.94 -0.17
N ASP A 47 0.69 25.54 -0.66
CA ASP A 47 -0.66 25.13 -0.31
C ASP A 47 -0.90 23.65 -0.71
N GLN A 48 -1.66 22.91 0.09
CA GLN A 48 -1.95 21.50 -0.16
C GLN A 48 -2.60 21.25 -1.54
N SER A 49 -3.34 22.20 -2.07
CA SER A 49 -3.94 22.13 -3.40
C SER A 49 -2.88 22.18 -4.50
N ASP A 50 -1.83 22.97 -4.32
CA ASP A 50 -0.72 23.10 -5.28
C ASP A 50 0.25 21.93 -5.22
N LEU A 51 0.37 21.28 -4.07
CA LEU A 51 1.22 20.13 -3.87
C LEU A 51 0.75 18.88 -4.63
N ARG A 52 -0.53 18.80 -4.94
CA ARG A 52 -1.10 17.72 -5.76
C ARG A 52 -0.90 17.94 -7.26
N LYS A 53 -0.45 19.12 -7.68
CA LYS A 53 -0.16 19.39 -9.09
C LYS A 53 1.07 18.60 -9.52
N PRO A 54 1.04 18.02 -10.74
CA PRO A 54 2.21 17.36 -11.29
C PRO A 54 3.37 18.36 -11.47
N PHE A 55 4.58 17.90 -11.20
CA PHE A 55 5.81 18.63 -11.45
C PHE A 55 6.74 17.83 -12.36
N LYS A 56 7.67 18.53 -13.05
CA LYS A 56 8.65 17.86 -13.93
C LYS A 56 9.60 16.99 -13.11
N CYS A 57 9.75 15.74 -13.53
CA CYS A 57 10.60 14.75 -12.85
C CYS A 57 11.40 13.95 -13.87
N ILE A 58 12.72 14.05 -13.81
CA ILE A 58 13.65 13.37 -14.70
C ILE A 58 13.67 11.85 -14.53
N LEU A 59 13.18 11.33 -13.41
CA LEU A 59 13.05 9.89 -13.17
C LEU A 59 11.85 9.29 -13.90
N SER A 60 10.90 10.10 -14.30
CA SER A 60 9.69 9.63 -14.96
C SER A 60 9.92 9.46 -16.45
N PRO A 61 9.60 8.30 -17.06
CA PRO A 61 9.62 8.15 -18.51
C PRO A 61 8.64 9.07 -19.22
N TRP A 62 7.64 9.58 -18.49
CA TRP A 62 6.66 10.56 -19.01
C TRP A 62 6.99 12.00 -18.62
N GLY A 63 8.09 12.21 -17.89
CA GLY A 63 8.60 13.52 -17.50
C GLY A 63 7.88 14.17 -16.29
N TRP A 64 6.96 13.48 -15.63
CA TRP A 64 6.15 14.04 -14.56
C TRP A 64 6.10 13.18 -13.30
N ALA A 65 5.96 13.83 -12.16
CA ALA A 65 5.65 13.21 -10.87
C ALA A 65 4.69 14.10 -10.08
N ARG A 66 4.09 13.56 -9.04
CA ARG A 66 3.30 14.33 -8.05
C ARG A 66 3.74 13.98 -6.64
N ALA A 67 3.55 14.91 -5.73
CA ALA A 67 3.74 14.71 -4.30
C ALA A 67 2.38 14.60 -3.59
N GLU A 68 2.33 13.85 -2.52
CA GLU A 68 1.19 13.75 -1.61
C GLU A 68 1.70 13.80 -0.16
N TYR A 69 1.13 14.70 0.63
CA TYR A 69 1.46 14.82 2.04
C TYR A 69 0.50 14.00 2.86
N ILE A 70 1.06 13.21 3.74
CA ILE A 70 0.30 12.38 4.66
C ILE A 70 0.84 12.55 6.07
N VAL A 71 -0.03 12.41 7.06
CA VAL A 71 0.37 12.44 8.47
C VAL A 71 0.44 11.01 8.98
N ILE A 72 1.63 10.56 9.34
CA ILE A 72 1.86 9.23 9.93
C ILE A 72 2.36 9.41 11.36
N LYS A 73 1.62 8.90 12.33
CA LYS A 73 1.97 9.00 13.76
C LYS A 73 2.32 10.43 14.20
N GLY A 74 1.56 11.42 13.70
CA GLY A 74 1.76 12.84 14.00
C GLY A 74 2.95 13.51 13.28
N LYS A 75 3.64 12.81 12.38
CA LYS A 75 4.70 13.37 11.54
C LYS A 75 4.21 13.56 10.11
N ASN A 76 4.57 14.69 9.52
CA ASN A 76 4.31 14.96 8.12
C ASN A 76 5.31 14.19 7.26
N GLU A 77 4.80 13.28 6.44
CA GLU A 77 5.59 12.51 5.49
C GLU A 77 5.17 12.84 4.06
N THR A 78 6.11 12.74 3.12
CA THR A 78 5.84 13.01 1.71
C THR A 78 5.98 11.75 0.90
N LYS A 79 4.92 11.40 0.18
CA LYS A 79 4.96 10.36 -0.85
C LYS A 79 5.14 11.01 -2.21
N PHE A 80 5.96 10.40 -3.05
CA PHE A 80 6.11 10.81 -4.45
C PHE A 80 5.58 9.70 -5.36
N PHE A 81 4.84 10.11 -6.39
CA PHE A 81 4.34 9.23 -7.43
C PHE A 81 5.01 9.60 -8.74
N ILE A 82 5.91 8.77 -9.22
CA ILE A 82 6.62 8.94 -10.50
C ILE A 82 5.72 8.37 -11.59
N TYR A 83 5.29 9.21 -12.54
CA TYR A 83 4.40 8.76 -13.59
C TYR A 83 5.13 7.82 -14.56
N GLY A 84 4.44 6.73 -14.93
CA GLY A 84 5.00 5.68 -15.76
C GLY A 84 5.77 4.60 -15.00
N ILE A 85 5.96 4.75 -13.68
CA ILE A 85 6.66 3.78 -12.84
C ILE A 85 5.79 3.41 -11.65
N ALA A 86 5.49 2.13 -11.48
CA ALA A 86 4.81 1.62 -10.32
C ALA A 86 5.78 1.44 -9.14
N GLN A 87 5.35 1.80 -7.94
CA GLN A 87 6.13 1.70 -6.72
C GLN A 87 5.50 0.65 -5.80
N LEU A 88 6.05 -0.55 -5.80
CA LEU A 88 5.61 -1.65 -4.95
C LEU A 88 6.55 -1.76 -3.74
N ASP A 89 6.26 -1.01 -2.68
CA ASP A 89 7.02 -1.07 -1.44
C ASP A 89 6.87 -2.43 -0.77
N TYR A 90 7.97 -3.16 -0.62
CA TYR A 90 7.94 -4.54 -0.11
C TYR A 90 7.47 -4.61 1.35
N THR A 91 7.73 -3.58 2.16
CA THR A 91 7.21 -3.49 3.53
C THR A 91 5.67 -3.43 3.55
N GLU A 92 5.08 -2.66 2.62
CA GLU A 92 3.63 -2.56 2.51
C GLU A 92 3.03 -3.87 1.97
N LEU A 93 3.65 -4.48 0.96
CA LEU A 93 3.23 -5.79 0.44
C LEU A 93 3.28 -6.86 1.53
N PHE A 94 4.38 -6.90 2.29
CA PHE A 94 4.55 -7.83 3.40
C PHE A 94 3.44 -7.67 4.44
N LYS A 95 3.20 -6.45 4.90
CA LYS A 95 2.15 -6.17 5.91
C LYS A 95 0.75 -6.56 5.44
N LYS A 96 0.50 -6.46 4.13
CA LYS A 96 -0.84 -6.70 3.58
C LYS A 96 -1.09 -8.14 3.16
N PHE A 97 -0.10 -8.79 2.57
CA PHE A 97 -0.28 -10.06 1.88
C PHE A 97 0.50 -11.23 2.50
N ALA A 98 1.45 -10.97 3.40
CA ALA A 98 2.13 -12.05 4.08
C ALA A 98 1.24 -12.64 5.18
N PHE A 99 0.92 -13.93 5.05
CA PHE A 99 0.10 -14.67 6.03
C PHE A 99 0.96 -15.19 7.21
N VAL A 100 1.77 -14.29 7.76
CA VAL A 100 2.71 -14.60 8.87
C VAL A 100 2.31 -13.80 10.10
N GLY A 101 1.34 -13.94 10.77
CA GLY A 101 0.95 -13.25 12.01
C GLY A 101 1.59 -11.88 12.31
N PRO A 102 1.23 -11.21 13.38
CA PRO A 102 1.87 -9.95 13.79
C PRO A 102 3.37 -10.16 14.11
N GLN A 103 4.21 -9.24 13.69
CA GLN A 103 5.65 -9.26 13.92
C GLN A 103 6.04 -8.24 14.99
N GLU A 104 7.04 -8.55 15.80
CA GLU A 104 7.58 -7.62 16.82
C GLU A 104 8.12 -6.33 16.16
N SER A 105 8.78 -6.49 15.01
CA SER A 105 9.30 -5.38 14.22
C SER A 105 9.18 -5.68 12.74
N TYR A 106 8.81 -4.65 11.97
CA TYR A 106 8.79 -4.70 10.50
C TYR A 106 10.08 -4.10 9.90
N SER A 107 11.20 -4.14 10.62
CA SER A 107 12.50 -3.84 10.05
C SER A 107 12.96 -4.95 9.11
N LEU A 108 13.70 -4.63 8.05
CA LEU A 108 14.24 -5.63 7.12
C LEU A 108 15.06 -6.70 7.87
N ASN A 109 15.87 -6.29 8.85
CA ASN A 109 16.68 -7.22 9.63
C ASN A 109 15.84 -8.26 10.38
N ASN A 110 14.75 -7.83 11.01
CA ASN A 110 13.86 -8.74 11.75
C ASN A 110 13.09 -9.67 10.81
N ILE A 111 12.53 -9.12 9.73
CA ILE A 111 11.76 -9.93 8.77
C ILE A 111 12.65 -10.92 8.01
N ALA A 112 13.84 -10.49 7.59
CA ALA A 112 14.80 -11.40 6.95
C ALA A 112 15.21 -12.53 7.90
N HIS A 113 15.46 -12.22 9.18
CA HIS A 113 15.76 -13.24 10.18
C HIS A 113 14.58 -14.21 10.37
N THR A 114 13.36 -13.70 10.50
CA THR A 114 12.17 -14.54 10.73
C THR A 114 11.86 -15.44 9.53
N ILE A 115 11.98 -14.91 8.32
CA ILE A 115 11.57 -15.61 7.10
C ILE A 115 12.71 -16.41 6.49
N LEU A 116 13.92 -15.84 6.40
CA LEU A 116 15.08 -16.45 5.73
C LEU A 116 16.06 -17.10 6.71
N GLY A 117 16.01 -16.77 7.99
CA GLY A 117 17.03 -17.15 8.98
C GLY A 117 18.30 -16.29 8.89
N GLU A 118 18.28 -15.21 8.10
CA GLU A 118 19.45 -14.36 7.83
C GLU A 118 19.26 -12.97 8.39
N ARG A 119 20.39 -12.28 8.59
CA ARG A 119 20.43 -10.92 9.08
C ARG A 119 21.22 -10.03 8.14
N LYS A 120 21.05 -8.73 8.28
CA LYS A 120 21.91 -7.71 7.69
C LYS A 120 23.35 -7.88 8.15
N LEU A 121 24.30 -7.33 7.40
CA LEU A 121 25.67 -7.21 7.87
C LEU A 121 25.72 -6.29 9.10
N SER A 122 26.45 -6.69 10.14
CA SER A 122 26.67 -5.81 11.29
C SER A 122 27.73 -4.77 10.98
N TYR A 123 27.53 -3.58 11.55
CA TYR A 123 28.50 -2.46 11.54
C TYR A 123 28.69 -1.88 12.95
N ASP A 124 28.38 -2.67 13.97
CA ASP A 124 28.41 -2.23 15.38
C ASP A 124 29.80 -1.69 15.79
N GLU A 125 30.88 -2.23 15.21
CA GLU A 125 32.24 -1.74 15.43
C GLU A 125 32.48 -0.30 14.96
N TYR A 126 31.63 0.24 14.07
CA TYR A 126 31.71 1.61 13.57
C TYR A 126 30.75 2.57 14.27
N GLY A 127 29.80 2.05 15.07
CA GLY A 127 28.79 2.79 15.81
C GLY A 127 27.66 3.33 14.96
N ASP A 128 27.94 3.95 13.80
CA ASP A 128 26.92 4.45 12.86
C ASP A 128 27.33 4.31 11.39
N LEU A 129 26.34 4.42 10.49
CA LEU A 129 26.57 4.29 9.03
C LEU A 129 27.43 5.42 8.43
N ASN A 130 27.43 6.62 9.00
CA ASN A 130 28.28 7.71 8.52
C ASN A 130 29.76 7.44 8.81
N THR A 131 30.03 6.87 9.97
CA THR A 131 31.38 6.45 10.38
C THR A 131 31.82 5.26 9.52
N LEU A 132 30.97 4.29 9.28
CA LEU A 132 31.24 3.19 8.35
C LEU A 132 31.57 3.71 6.94
N TYR A 133 30.75 4.60 6.40
CA TYR A 133 30.98 5.20 5.07
C TYR A 133 32.36 5.88 4.95
N LYS A 134 32.80 6.57 6.02
CA LYS A 134 34.07 7.28 6.02
C LYS A 134 35.29 6.39 6.26
N LYS A 135 35.16 5.36 7.07
CA LYS A 135 36.26 4.49 7.50
C LYS A 135 36.45 3.25 6.66
N ASP A 136 35.34 2.65 6.21
CA ASP A 136 35.33 1.42 5.42
C ASP A 136 34.24 1.48 4.34
N HIS A 137 34.61 2.14 3.26
CA HIS A 137 33.70 2.37 2.14
C HIS A 137 33.28 1.06 1.45
N GLN A 138 34.18 0.06 1.39
CA GLN A 138 33.86 -1.22 0.79
C GLN A 138 32.80 -1.96 1.60
N LYS A 139 32.96 -2.02 2.91
CA LYS A 139 31.95 -2.66 3.79
C LYS A 139 30.62 -1.91 3.76
N PHE A 140 30.63 -0.59 3.58
CA PHE A 140 29.41 0.19 3.36
C PHE A 140 28.69 -0.21 2.07
N ILE A 141 29.43 -0.45 0.97
CA ILE A 141 28.87 -0.95 -0.29
C ILE A 141 28.31 -2.36 -0.10
N ASP A 142 29.06 -3.25 0.52
CA ASP A 142 28.64 -4.64 0.77
C ASP A 142 27.39 -4.68 1.66
N TYR A 143 27.26 -3.79 2.63
CA TYR A 143 26.07 -3.61 3.43
C TYR A 143 24.83 -3.26 2.57
N ASN A 144 24.98 -2.30 1.65
CA ASN A 144 23.88 -1.93 0.76
C ASN A 144 23.50 -3.06 -0.21
N ILE A 145 24.50 -3.77 -0.75
CA ILE A 145 24.27 -4.93 -1.62
C ILE A 145 23.51 -6.01 -0.86
N LYS A 146 23.90 -6.28 0.39
CA LYS A 146 23.21 -7.27 1.23
C LYS A 146 21.76 -6.87 1.54
N ASP A 147 21.48 -5.58 1.73
CA ASP A 147 20.11 -5.11 1.94
C ASP A 147 19.22 -5.39 0.72
N VAL A 148 19.74 -5.19 -0.50
CA VAL A 148 19.02 -5.50 -1.74
C VAL A 148 18.86 -7.01 -1.92
N ASP A 149 19.92 -7.80 -1.71
CA ASP A 149 19.91 -9.27 -1.76
C ASP A 149 18.85 -9.87 -0.83
N LEU A 150 18.72 -9.35 0.39
CA LEU A 150 17.70 -9.82 1.33
C LEU A 150 16.27 -9.59 0.82
N VAL A 151 16.00 -8.48 0.17
CA VAL A 151 14.67 -8.21 -0.41
C VAL A 151 14.39 -9.14 -1.59
N ASP A 152 15.38 -9.36 -2.45
CA ASP A 152 15.27 -10.29 -3.59
C ASP A 152 14.96 -11.73 -3.12
N ARG A 153 15.68 -12.19 -2.12
CA ARG A 153 15.48 -13.53 -1.52
C ARG A 153 14.16 -13.65 -0.76
N LEU A 154 13.67 -12.55 -0.18
CA LEU A 154 12.32 -12.52 0.38
C LEU A 154 11.27 -12.68 -0.73
N GLU A 155 11.46 -12.02 -1.87
CA GLU A 155 10.56 -12.19 -3.02
C GLU A 155 10.64 -13.60 -3.60
N GLU A 156 11.83 -14.19 -3.77
CA GLU A 156 11.99 -15.59 -4.21
C GLU A 156 11.20 -16.56 -3.32
N LYS A 157 11.21 -16.33 -2.01
CA LYS A 157 10.53 -17.20 -1.05
C LYS A 157 9.03 -16.94 -0.93
N MET A 158 8.61 -15.67 -0.99
CA MET A 158 7.24 -15.26 -0.67
C MET A 158 6.39 -14.89 -1.88
N GLY A 159 6.99 -14.46 -2.98
CA GLY A 159 6.29 -14.12 -4.23
C GLY A 159 5.28 -12.99 -4.11
N LEU A 160 5.51 -11.99 -3.25
CA LEU A 160 4.53 -10.94 -2.96
C LEU A 160 4.39 -9.95 -4.12
N ILE A 161 5.47 -9.65 -4.85
CA ILE A 161 5.42 -8.82 -6.05
C ILE A 161 4.67 -9.57 -7.15
N THR A 162 5.00 -10.85 -7.34
CA THR A 162 4.32 -11.73 -8.30
C THR A 162 2.83 -11.83 -7.99
N LEU A 163 2.45 -11.93 -6.72
CA LEU A 163 1.06 -11.91 -6.27
C LEU A 163 0.40 -10.57 -6.61
N ALA A 164 1.04 -9.43 -6.28
CA ALA A 164 0.51 -8.10 -6.57
C ALA A 164 0.30 -7.89 -8.07
N MET A 165 1.25 -8.27 -8.91
CA MET A 165 1.14 -8.20 -10.38
C MET A 165 -0.01 -9.08 -10.90
N THR A 166 -0.15 -10.30 -10.37
CA THR A 166 -1.23 -11.21 -10.73
C THR A 166 -2.61 -10.63 -10.36
N MET A 167 -2.71 -10.03 -9.17
CA MET A 167 -3.93 -9.38 -8.71
C MET A 167 -4.27 -8.16 -9.59
N ALA A 168 -3.28 -7.34 -9.95
CA ALA A 168 -3.46 -6.20 -10.84
C ALA A 168 -3.99 -6.65 -12.21
N TYR A 169 -3.36 -7.67 -12.80
CA TYR A 169 -3.77 -8.21 -14.08
C TYR A 169 -5.20 -8.76 -14.06
N LYS A 170 -5.52 -9.60 -13.07
CA LYS A 170 -6.88 -10.17 -12.90
C LYS A 170 -7.91 -9.08 -12.55
N GLY A 171 -7.55 -8.16 -11.68
CA GLY A 171 -8.38 -7.03 -11.28
C GLY A 171 -8.58 -6.00 -12.39
N GLY A 172 -7.66 -5.90 -13.37
CA GLY A 172 -7.66 -4.87 -14.40
C GLY A 172 -7.41 -3.47 -13.83
N VAL A 173 -6.48 -3.38 -12.88
CA VAL A 173 -6.04 -2.15 -12.21
C VAL A 173 -4.55 -1.93 -12.40
N ASN A 174 -4.05 -0.71 -12.14
CA ASN A 174 -2.61 -0.47 -12.13
C ASN A 174 -1.94 -1.16 -10.93
N TYR A 175 -0.66 -1.47 -11.04
CA TYR A 175 0.10 -2.13 -9.97
C TYR A 175 0.03 -1.37 -8.64
N ASN A 176 0.09 -0.05 -8.66
CA ASN A 176 -0.06 0.77 -7.44
C ASN A 176 -1.43 0.62 -6.76
N ASP A 177 -2.48 0.33 -7.52
CA ASP A 177 -3.86 0.30 -7.03
C ASP A 177 -4.20 -1.04 -6.33
N VAL A 178 -3.35 -2.06 -6.48
CA VAL A 178 -3.51 -3.36 -5.81
C VAL A 178 -3.53 -3.22 -4.28
N MET A 179 -2.90 -2.18 -3.75
CA MET A 179 -2.95 -1.87 -2.33
C MET A 179 -4.34 -1.37 -1.88
N GLY A 180 -5.22 -0.98 -2.82
CA GLY A 180 -6.60 -0.57 -2.57
C GLY A 180 -7.60 -1.66 -2.91
N THR A 181 -8.18 -2.34 -1.93
CA THR A 181 -9.20 -3.37 -2.16
C THR A 181 -10.39 -2.85 -2.95
N THR A 182 -10.84 -1.63 -2.65
CA THR A 182 -11.95 -0.96 -3.34
C THR A 182 -11.68 -0.80 -4.84
N ALA A 183 -10.49 -0.36 -5.24
CA ALA A 183 -10.13 -0.15 -6.64
C ALA A 183 -10.23 -1.45 -7.46
N ILE A 184 -9.81 -2.57 -6.88
CA ILE A 184 -9.91 -3.89 -7.53
C ILE A 184 -11.36 -4.28 -7.73
N TRP A 185 -12.19 -4.16 -6.70
CA TRP A 185 -13.62 -4.51 -6.78
C TRP A 185 -14.37 -3.59 -7.73
N ASP A 186 -14.13 -2.30 -7.69
CA ASP A 186 -14.73 -1.33 -8.62
C ASP A 186 -14.42 -1.70 -10.07
N SER A 187 -13.17 -2.05 -10.38
CA SER A 187 -12.78 -2.46 -11.73
C SER A 187 -13.46 -3.77 -12.16
N ILE A 188 -13.49 -4.77 -11.27
CA ILE A 188 -14.13 -6.07 -11.56
C ILE A 188 -15.62 -5.87 -11.82
N ILE A 189 -16.31 -5.18 -10.92
CA ILE A 189 -17.74 -4.92 -11.03
C ILE A 189 -18.04 -4.11 -12.29
N TYR A 190 -17.28 -3.05 -12.56
CA TYR A 190 -17.46 -2.23 -13.76
C TYR A 190 -17.32 -3.05 -15.04
N ARG A 191 -16.33 -3.95 -15.13
CA ARG A 191 -16.16 -4.83 -16.29
C ARG A 191 -17.33 -5.79 -16.46
N GLU A 192 -17.87 -6.35 -15.39
CA GLU A 192 -19.04 -7.24 -15.46
C GLU A 192 -20.31 -6.48 -15.87
N LEU A 193 -20.52 -5.27 -15.34
CA LEU A 193 -21.63 -4.40 -15.74
C LEU A 193 -21.52 -3.99 -17.21
N THR A 194 -20.31 -3.65 -17.67
CA THR A 194 -20.07 -3.29 -19.08
C THR A 194 -20.39 -4.46 -20.02
N LYS A 195 -20.02 -5.69 -19.69
CA LYS A 195 -20.40 -6.89 -20.47
C LYS A 195 -21.93 -7.03 -20.60
N LYS A 196 -22.65 -6.69 -19.55
CA LYS A 196 -24.12 -6.70 -19.51
C LYS A 196 -24.74 -5.42 -20.11
N LYS A 197 -23.94 -4.48 -20.64
CA LYS A 197 -24.37 -3.17 -21.14
C LYS A 197 -25.12 -2.32 -20.08
N ILE A 198 -24.77 -2.51 -18.81
CA ILE A 198 -25.31 -1.74 -17.69
C ILE A 198 -24.31 -0.64 -17.34
N VAL A 199 -24.78 0.59 -17.32
CA VAL A 199 -23.98 1.75 -16.86
C VAL A 199 -24.29 1.96 -15.38
N PRO A 200 -23.30 1.83 -14.47
CA PRO A 200 -23.52 2.13 -13.08
C PRO A 200 -23.87 3.60 -12.91
N TRP A 201 -24.87 3.88 -12.08
CA TRP A 201 -25.24 5.25 -11.79
C TRP A 201 -24.11 5.92 -10.99
N TYR A 202 -23.61 7.02 -11.51
CA TYR A 202 -22.63 7.84 -10.81
C TYR A 202 -23.37 8.80 -9.89
N ASN A 203 -23.29 8.52 -8.60
CA ASN A 203 -23.78 9.47 -7.59
C ASN A 203 -22.66 10.51 -7.37
N GLU A 204 -22.91 11.78 -7.77
CA GLU A 204 -22.04 12.85 -7.30
C GLU A 204 -21.91 12.72 -5.79
N ARG A 205 -20.67 12.67 -5.29
CA ARG A 205 -20.40 12.56 -3.85
C ARG A 205 -21.08 13.72 -3.14
N ASN A 206 -22.35 13.53 -2.79
CA ASN A 206 -23.05 14.47 -1.93
C ASN A 206 -22.25 14.56 -0.65
N LYS A 207 -21.82 15.77 -0.31
CA LYS A 207 -21.05 16.11 0.89
C LYS A 207 -21.80 15.81 2.22
N PHE A 208 -22.99 15.22 2.14
CA PHE A 208 -23.78 14.81 3.28
C PHE A 208 -23.50 13.34 3.62
N TYR A 209 -22.33 13.11 4.23
CA TYR A 209 -22.16 11.89 5.01
C TYR A 209 -23.01 12.02 6.28
N SER A 210 -24.26 11.59 6.23
CA SER A 210 -24.96 11.25 7.46
C SER A 210 -24.16 10.10 8.11
N LYS A 211 -23.73 10.26 9.36
CA LYS A 211 -23.08 9.19 10.11
C LYS A 211 -24.05 8.03 10.17
N ILE A 212 -23.75 6.95 9.45
CA ILE A 212 -24.50 5.71 9.57
C ILE A 212 -24.25 5.19 10.99
N ALA A 213 -25.32 4.95 11.74
CA ALA A 213 -25.22 4.33 13.05
C ALA A 213 -24.61 2.92 12.87
N GLY A 214 -23.52 2.65 13.56
CA GLY A 214 -22.93 1.31 13.60
C GLY A 214 -23.83 0.29 14.31
N GLY A 215 -23.49 -1.01 14.18
CA GLY A 215 -24.15 -2.06 14.92
C GLY A 215 -23.99 -1.89 16.44
N TYR A 216 -24.93 -2.39 17.20
CA TYR A 216 -24.83 -2.39 18.65
C TYR A 216 -23.68 -3.26 19.13
N VAL A 217 -22.78 -2.68 19.94
CA VAL A 217 -21.72 -3.40 20.64
C VAL A 217 -22.01 -3.36 22.13
N LYS A 218 -22.19 -4.54 22.73
CA LYS A 218 -22.43 -4.64 24.17
C LYS A 218 -21.20 -4.12 24.93
N PRO A 219 -21.37 -3.17 25.88
CA PRO A 219 -20.26 -2.70 26.70
C PRO A 219 -19.61 -3.85 27.48
N VAL A 220 -18.30 -3.91 27.48
CA VAL A 220 -17.54 -4.89 28.28
C VAL A 220 -17.61 -4.48 29.76
N LYS A 221 -17.78 -5.46 30.61
CA LYS A 221 -17.57 -5.29 32.06
C LYS A 221 -16.11 -5.70 32.34
N PRO A 222 -15.21 -4.77 32.70
CA PRO A 222 -13.84 -5.12 33.03
C PRO A 222 -13.80 -6.04 34.26
N GLY A 223 -12.96 -7.06 34.21
CA GLY A 223 -12.82 -8.02 35.30
C GLY A 223 -11.92 -9.19 34.94
N ILE A 224 -11.59 -10.01 35.89
CA ILE A 224 -10.92 -11.29 35.67
C ILE A 224 -12.03 -12.33 35.64
N TYR A 225 -12.04 -13.15 34.61
CA TYR A 225 -13.05 -14.18 34.38
C TYR A 225 -12.36 -15.53 34.18
N ASP A 226 -12.86 -16.55 34.87
CA ASP A 226 -12.43 -17.93 34.65
C ASP A 226 -13.25 -18.56 33.51
N TRP A 227 -12.62 -19.48 32.79
CA TRP A 227 -13.28 -20.26 31.74
C TRP A 227 -13.90 -19.39 30.61
N VAL A 228 -13.14 -18.46 30.05
CA VAL A 228 -13.58 -17.63 28.92
C VAL A 228 -13.52 -18.44 27.64
N VAL A 229 -14.65 -18.51 26.92
CA VAL A 229 -14.75 -19.09 25.57
C VAL A 229 -15.10 -17.99 24.58
N SER A 230 -14.32 -17.89 23.50
CA SER A 230 -14.55 -16.95 22.41
C SER A 230 -15.11 -17.70 21.21
N PHE A 231 -16.21 -17.20 20.66
CA PHE A 231 -16.79 -17.68 19.41
C PHE A 231 -16.72 -16.59 18.36
N ASP A 232 -16.38 -16.96 17.14
CA ASP A 232 -16.46 -16.09 15.96
C ASP A 232 -17.29 -16.75 14.88
N LEU A 233 -18.12 -15.96 14.23
CA LEU A 233 -18.98 -16.43 13.14
C LEU A 233 -18.31 -16.09 11.80
N ASN A 234 -17.80 -17.12 11.12
CA ASN A 234 -17.16 -16.97 9.82
C ASN A 234 -18.06 -16.24 8.84
N SER A 235 -17.55 -15.14 8.27
CA SER A 235 -18.24 -14.38 7.23
C SER A 235 -19.67 -13.97 7.61
N LEU A 236 -19.89 -13.56 8.86
CA LEU A 236 -21.22 -13.24 9.38
C LEU A 236 -22.03 -12.31 8.44
N TYR A 237 -21.45 -11.17 8.05
CA TYR A 237 -22.16 -10.22 7.19
C TYR A 237 -22.45 -10.77 5.79
N PRO A 238 -21.50 -11.37 5.05
CA PRO A 238 -21.79 -12.03 3.80
C PRO A 238 -22.90 -13.09 3.90
N ASN A 239 -22.87 -13.93 4.94
CA ASN A 239 -23.89 -14.95 5.14
C ASN A 239 -25.28 -14.36 5.42
N ILE A 240 -25.37 -13.28 6.22
CA ILE A 240 -26.64 -12.58 6.45
C ILE A 240 -27.18 -11.97 5.14
N ILE A 241 -26.30 -11.36 4.33
CA ILE A 241 -26.67 -10.77 3.04
C ILE A 241 -27.25 -11.85 2.11
N VAL A 242 -26.57 -12.98 1.99
CA VAL A 242 -27.03 -14.10 1.16
C VAL A 242 -28.32 -14.70 1.70
N GLN A 243 -28.37 -15.01 3.00
CA GLN A 243 -29.53 -15.64 3.63
C GLN A 243 -30.82 -14.80 3.54
N ASN A 244 -30.68 -13.48 3.63
CA ASN A 244 -31.84 -12.57 3.61
C ASN A 244 -32.00 -11.88 2.26
N ASN A 245 -31.24 -12.28 1.23
CA ASN A 245 -31.28 -11.69 -0.11
C ASN A 245 -31.20 -10.15 -0.09
N VAL A 246 -30.27 -9.61 0.70
CA VAL A 246 -30.09 -8.16 0.86
C VAL A 246 -29.32 -7.61 -0.33
N SER A 247 -29.99 -6.81 -1.16
CA SER A 247 -29.36 -6.11 -2.29
C SER A 247 -30.09 -4.78 -2.55
N PRO A 248 -29.48 -3.86 -3.32
CA PRO A 248 -30.15 -2.62 -3.71
C PRO A 248 -31.49 -2.84 -4.41
N GLU A 249 -31.64 -3.94 -5.17
CA GLU A 249 -32.84 -4.29 -5.90
C GLU A 249 -33.95 -4.83 -4.99
N THR A 250 -33.59 -5.31 -3.81
CA THR A 250 -34.56 -5.87 -2.84
C THR A 250 -35.02 -4.86 -1.78
N ILE A 251 -34.52 -3.61 -1.86
CA ILE A 251 -34.95 -2.53 -0.96
C ILE A 251 -36.38 -2.12 -1.33
N THR A 252 -37.31 -2.25 -0.37
CA THR A 252 -38.65 -1.75 -0.49
C THR A 252 -38.93 -0.66 0.53
N GLN A 253 -39.82 0.29 0.20
CA GLN A 253 -40.27 1.33 1.14
C GLN A 253 -41.25 0.79 2.18
N GLU A 254 -41.89 -0.31 1.87
CA GLU A 254 -42.86 -0.98 2.75
C GLU A 254 -42.17 -2.01 3.63
N LYS A 255 -42.52 -2.04 4.91
CA LYS A 255 -42.06 -3.12 5.81
C LYS A 255 -42.86 -4.37 5.48
N LEU A 256 -42.22 -5.29 4.76
CA LEU A 256 -42.77 -6.63 4.55
C LEU A 256 -42.80 -7.43 5.86
N HIS A 257 -43.89 -8.15 6.14
CA HIS A 257 -43.96 -9.06 7.28
C HIS A 257 -42.88 -10.16 7.11
N ARG A 258 -42.29 -10.59 8.23
CA ARG A 258 -41.18 -11.59 8.26
C ARG A 258 -41.52 -12.90 7.52
N ASP A 259 -42.80 -13.22 7.38
CA ASP A 259 -43.26 -14.47 6.77
C ASP A 259 -43.37 -14.41 5.23
N ALA A 260 -42.99 -13.26 4.61
CA ALA A 260 -43.18 -13.02 3.19
C ALA A 260 -41.93 -13.20 2.32
N VAL A 261 -40.78 -13.65 2.88
CA VAL A 261 -39.56 -13.85 2.11
C VAL A 261 -39.43 -15.33 1.73
N PRO A 262 -39.73 -15.71 0.49
CA PRO A 262 -39.43 -17.07 0.04
C PRO A 262 -37.91 -17.25 0.02
N VAL A 263 -37.43 -18.22 0.78
CA VAL A 263 -36.05 -18.70 0.68
C VAL A 263 -36.04 -19.66 -0.51
N ASN A 264 -35.51 -19.17 -1.66
CA ASN A 264 -35.19 -20.02 -2.81
C ASN A 264 -33.74 -20.52 -2.68
#